data_c84eccd1b15b3a9fcf50c7d84f1ca791
#
_entry.id   c84eccd1b15b3a9fcf50c7d84f1ca791
#
_cell.length_a   1.000
_cell.length_b   1.000
_cell.length_c   1.000
_cell.angle_alpha   90.00
_cell.angle_beta   90.00
_cell.angle_gamma   90.00
#
_symmetry.space_group_name_H-M   'P 1'
#
loop_
_entity.id
_entity.type
_entity.pdbx_description
1 polymer ?
#
loop_
_entity_poly.entity_id
_entity_poly.type
_entity_poly.pdbx_seq_one_letter_code
_entity_poly.pdbx_strand_id
1 'polypeptide(L)'
;MAPNRMESEIKLVAFYLPQFHPIPENDEFWGKGFTEWSNVTRGKPLYPGHLQPRLPGELGFYDLRLPEVADKQAELAKEYGLHGFCYYYYWFAPEKTLLELPLKQMLQNPQTDLPFCLCWANENWTRRWDGSEDEILVKQNYTDDFAESFIESLLPYFRDDRYIRVDGKPVLLVYDTRQFADIRKSTSIWRKLVRAAGFEDIFLIRCNTFVGQAYEIDPKVQGFDACVEFPPHGTITAQLPIIESERESDEESATVFDQETVVFNSITRAPHSYELFRTLFPSWDNTPRKQQSATIFFGSTPALYKQWLSGLIAWTKRHNPSDRQIIFVNAWNEWAEGAVLEPDKEHGRKYLEATKEALDSQSLYYERGTAAHLAALVNDCTL
;
A
#
# COMPACT_ATOMS: atom_id res chain seq x y z
N MET A 1 -15.12 11.92 37.94
CA MET A 1 -14.75 12.47 36.62
C MET A 1 -13.95 11.42 35.91
N ALA A 2 -14.49 10.78 34.90
CA ALA A 2 -13.72 9.87 34.06
C ALA A 2 -12.69 10.70 33.28
N PRO A 3 -11.44 10.20 33.08
CA PRO A 3 -10.46 10.91 32.30
C PRO A 3 -10.99 11.07 30.88
N ASN A 4 -10.92 12.31 30.39
CA ASN A 4 -11.21 12.66 29.01
C ASN A 4 -10.30 11.77 28.13
N ARG A 5 -10.84 10.69 27.54
CA ARG A 5 -10.13 9.92 26.51
C ARG A 5 -9.97 10.87 25.34
N MET A 6 -8.76 11.39 25.13
CA MET A 6 -8.40 11.98 23.84
C MET A 6 -8.71 10.90 22.81
N GLU A 7 -9.67 11.17 21.94
CA GLU A 7 -9.96 10.27 20.84
C GLU A 7 -8.72 10.11 20.01
N SER A 8 -8.29 8.86 19.77
CA SER A 8 -7.15 8.61 18.92
C SER A 8 -7.53 8.97 17.50
N GLU A 9 -6.68 9.77 16.90
CA GLU A 9 -6.78 10.14 15.51
C GLU A 9 -6.40 8.93 14.61
N ILE A 10 -7.18 8.72 13.54
CA ILE A 10 -6.85 7.67 12.55
C ILE A 10 -5.50 7.99 11.89
N LYS A 11 -4.60 7.02 11.92
CA LYS A 11 -3.33 7.08 11.22
C LYS A 11 -3.48 6.52 9.81
N LEU A 12 -3.54 7.38 8.81
CA LEU A 12 -3.61 6.98 7.41
C LEU A 12 -2.21 6.87 6.83
N VAL A 13 -1.79 5.67 6.40
CA VAL A 13 -0.44 5.37 5.89
C VAL A 13 -0.54 4.89 4.45
N ALA A 14 0.15 5.54 3.51
CA ALA A 14 0.12 5.14 2.11
C ALA A 14 1.36 4.32 1.74
N PHE A 15 1.18 3.21 1.02
CA PHE A 15 2.29 2.49 0.40
C PHE A 15 3.00 3.40 -0.61
N TYR A 16 4.32 3.29 -0.67
CA TYR A 16 5.18 4.16 -1.47
C TYR A 16 6.16 3.35 -2.32
N LEU A 17 6.09 3.55 -3.64
CA LEU A 17 6.99 2.92 -4.60
C LEU A 17 8.22 3.82 -4.84
N PRO A 18 9.46 3.36 -4.52
CA PRO A 18 10.67 4.16 -4.72
C PRO A 18 11.27 4.05 -6.14
N GLN A 19 10.55 3.50 -7.13
CA GLN A 19 11.09 3.14 -8.46
C GLN A 19 11.03 4.25 -9.51
N PHE A 20 11.06 5.52 -9.09
CA PHE A 20 11.04 6.67 -10.00
C PHE A 20 12.42 7.31 -10.19
N HIS A 21 13.44 6.47 -10.27
CA HIS A 21 14.81 6.85 -10.64
C HIS A 21 15.53 5.67 -11.28
N PRO A 22 16.47 5.90 -12.22
CA PRO A 22 17.22 4.83 -12.83
C PRO A 22 18.20 4.17 -11.84
N ILE A 23 18.34 2.86 -11.96
CA ILE A 23 19.38 2.07 -11.27
C ILE A 23 20.05 1.15 -12.28
N PRO A 24 21.31 0.73 -12.05
CA PRO A 24 22.05 -0.12 -12.99
C PRO A 24 21.32 -1.42 -13.35
N GLU A 25 20.67 -2.05 -12.39
CA GLU A 25 19.93 -3.30 -12.59
C GLU A 25 18.73 -3.09 -13.52
N ASN A 26 17.98 -2.01 -13.34
CA ASN A 26 16.89 -1.68 -14.25
C ASN A 26 17.38 -1.32 -15.64
N ASP A 27 18.51 -0.62 -15.74
CA ASP A 27 19.15 -0.30 -17.03
C ASP A 27 19.56 -1.56 -17.80
N GLU A 28 20.08 -2.58 -17.10
CA GLU A 28 20.45 -3.86 -17.66
C GLU A 28 19.23 -4.64 -18.17
N PHE A 29 18.15 -4.67 -17.40
CA PHE A 29 16.98 -5.50 -17.70
C PHE A 29 16.01 -4.85 -18.68
N TRP A 30 15.83 -3.53 -18.59
CA TRP A 30 14.77 -2.80 -19.28
C TRP A 30 15.27 -1.72 -20.24
N GLY A 31 16.57 -1.52 -20.30
CA GLY A 31 17.20 -0.50 -21.12
C GLY A 31 17.58 0.77 -20.34
N LYS A 32 18.60 1.44 -20.83
CA LYS A 32 19.23 2.58 -20.18
C LYS A 32 18.25 3.71 -19.87
N GLY A 33 18.26 4.16 -18.62
CA GLY A 33 17.41 5.26 -18.14
C GLY A 33 16.01 4.81 -17.73
N PHE A 34 15.77 3.51 -17.58
CA PHE A 34 14.49 2.99 -17.18
C PHE A 34 14.08 3.48 -15.78
N THR A 35 12.84 3.91 -15.67
CA THR A 35 12.13 4.20 -14.42
C THR A 35 10.68 3.72 -14.55
N GLU A 36 9.91 3.74 -13.48
CA GLU A 36 8.49 3.39 -13.54
C GLU A 36 7.70 4.28 -14.53
N TRP A 37 8.15 5.50 -14.80
CA TRP A 37 7.58 6.36 -15.85
C TRP A 37 7.62 5.71 -17.24
N SER A 38 8.61 4.86 -17.52
CA SER A 38 8.70 4.12 -18.78
C SER A 38 7.53 3.14 -18.94
N ASN A 39 7.06 2.54 -17.85
CA ASN A 39 5.86 1.70 -17.85
C ASN A 39 4.60 2.54 -17.99
N VAL A 40 4.45 3.58 -17.17
CA VAL A 40 3.27 4.46 -17.15
C VAL A 40 2.93 4.96 -18.54
N THR A 41 3.94 5.43 -19.29
CA THR A 41 3.74 6.01 -20.63
C THR A 41 3.42 4.98 -21.72
N ARG A 42 3.55 3.68 -21.44
CA ARG A 42 3.14 2.59 -22.36
C ARG A 42 1.64 2.33 -22.37
N GLY A 43 0.92 2.78 -21.34
CA GLY A 43 -0.52 2.57 -21.23
C GLY A 43 -1.24 3.04 -22.48
N LYS A 44 -2.14 2.21 -23.03
CA LYS A 44 -3.00 2.56 -24.16
C LYS A 44 -4.44 2.24 -23.81
N PRO A 45 -5.40 3.05 -24.29
CA PRO A 45 -6.81 2.71 -24.12
C PRO A 45 -7.15 1.34 -24.74
N LEU A 46 -7.86 0.50 -23.99
CA LEU A 46 -8.29 -0.83 -24.42
C LEU A 46 -9.74 -0.83 -24.91
N TYR A 47 -10.51 0.22 -24.61
CA TYR A 47 -11.91 0.40 -25.03
C TYR A 47 -12.25 1.88 -25.11
N PRO A 48 -13.33 2.27 -25.80
CA PRO A 48 -13.76 3.66 -25.89
C PRO A 48 -14.02 4.30 -24.51
N GLY A 49 -13.39 5.43 -24.24
CA GLY A 49 -13.49 6.12 -22.95
C GLY A 49 -12.54 5.61 -21.87
N HIS A 50 -11.71 4.60 -22.14
CA HIS A 50 -10.68 4.16 -21.21
C HIS A 50 -9.57 5.20 -21.11
N LEU A 51 -9.34 5.72 -19.88
CA LEU A 51 -8.34 6.75 -19.61
C LEU A 51 -6.96 6.14 -19.42
N GLN A 52 -6.18 6.09 -20.50
CA GLN A 52 -4.77 5.67 -20.49
C GLN A 52 -3.96 6.48 -21.51
N PRO A 53 -2.69 6.80 -21.22
CA PRO A 53 -2.02 6.65 -19.93
C PRO A 53 -2.53 7.66 -18.90
N ARG A 54 -2.55 7.27 -17.60
CA ARG A 54 -2.80 8.21 -16.52
C ARG A 54 -1.52 9.01 -16.25
N LEU A 55 -1.58 10.31 -16.38
CA LEU A 55 -0.40 11.18 -16.36
C LEU A 55 -0.34 12.03 -15.09
N PRO A 56 0.88 12.31 -14.58
CA PRO A 56 1.07 13.12 -13.39
C PRO A 56 0.63 14.56 -13.62
N GLY A 57 0.07 15.15 -12.56
CA GLY A 57 -0.32 16.56 -12.51
C GLY A 57 0.82 17.45 -12.05
N GLU A 58 0.66 18.12 -10.90
CA GLU A 58 1.57 19.17 -10.42
C GLU A 58 2.97 18.71 -10.02
N LEU A 59 3.14 17.44 -9.62
CA LEU A 59 4.47 16.89 -9.31
C LEU A 59 5.27 16.55 -10.57
N GLY A 60 4.61 16.43 -11.73
CA GLY A 60 5.22 16.10 -13.01
C GLY A 60 5.86 14.71 -13.01
N PHE A 61 6.68 14.45 -14.02
CA PHE A 61 7.50 13.24 -14.13
C PHE A 61 8.77 13.42 -13.29
N TYR A 62 8.65 13.25 -12.00
CA TYR A 62 9.75 13.50 -11.06
C TYR A 62 10.83 12.41 -11.08
N ASP A 63 12.00 12.75 -10.54
CA ASP A 63 13.11 11.85 -10.30
C ASP A 63 13.42 11.83 -8.80
N LEU A 64 13.31 10.66 -8.19
CA LEU A 64 13.53 10.49 -6.74
C LEU A 64 14.99 10.61 -6.30
N ARG A 65 15.92 10.89 -7.21
CA ARG A 65 17.28 11.30 -6.86
C ARG A 65 17.33 12.74 -6.34
N LEU A 66 16.27 13.51 -6.56
CA LEU A 66 16.15 14.89 -6.12
C LEU A 66 15.42 14.94 -4.76
N PRO A 67 16.11 15.31 -3.67
CA PRO A 67 15.49 15.35 -2.32
C PRO A 67 14.26 16.25 -2.24
N GLU A 68 14.21 17.33 -3.04
CA GLU A 68 13.11 18.29 -3.09
C GLU A 68 11.78 17.63 -3.53
N VAL A 69 11.85 16.50 -4.24
CA VAL A 69 10.66 15.74 -4.62
C VAL A 69 10.05 15.07 -3.37
N ALA A 70 10.88 14.43 -2.56
CA ALA A 70 10.43 13.79 -1.31
C ALA A 70 9.84 14.82 -0.34
N ASP A 71 10.45 16.02 -0.24
CA ASP A 71 9.94 17.11 0.59
C ASP A 71 8.54 17.57 0.13
N LYS A 72 8.36 17.80 -1.17
CA LYS A 72 7.05 18.17 -1.74
C LYS A 72 5.99 17.10 -1.56
N GLN A 73 6.35 15.82 -1.73
CA GLN A 73 5.44 14.70 -1.49
C GLN A 73 5.03 14.62 -0.03
N ALA A 74 5.98 14.81 0.90
CA ALA A 74 5.72 14.83 2.34
C ALA A 74 4.83 16.02 2.76
N GLU A 75 5.11 17.22 2.24
CA GLU A 75 4.28 18.41 2.47
C GLU A 75 2.85 18.17 2.00
N LEU A 76 2.69 17.66 0.77
CA LEU A 76 1.38 17.37 0.19
C LEU A 76 0.64 16.29 1.00
N ALA A 77 1.29 15.21 1.40
CA ALA A 77 0.71 14.18 2.23
C ALA A 77 0.21 14.73 3.58
N LYS A 78 1.01 15.55 4.25
CA LYS A 78 0.64 16.21 5.52
C LYS A 78 -0.51 17.18 5.34
N GLU A 79 -0.52 18.01 4.30
CA GLU A 79 -1.61 18.96 3.99
C GLU A 79 -2.98 18.28 3.94
N TYR A 80 -3.01 17.03 3.42
CA TYR A 80 -4.24 16.26 3.27
C TYR A 80 -4.46 15.16 4.32
N GLY A 81 -3.71 15.21 5.44
CA GLY A 81 -3.97 14.41 6.64
C GLY A 81 -3.42 13.00 6.59
N LEU A 82 -2.52 12.66 5.67
CA LEU A 82 -1.79 11.40 5.76
C LEU A 82 -0.85 11.43 6.96
N HIS A 83 -0.83 10.33 7.70
CA HIS A 83 0.06 10.17 8.84
C HIS A 83 1.49 9.85 8.40
N GLY A 84 1.65 9.09 7.29
CA GLY A 84 2.97 8.68 6.85
C GLY A 84 2.98 7.81 5.60
N PHE A 85 4.18 7.38 5.22
CA PHE A 85 4.40 6.46 4.11
C PHE A 85 4.90 5.10 4.57
N CYS A 86 4.47 4.04 3.89
CA CYS A 86 5.00 2.69 3.99
C CYS A 86 5.82 2.39 2.74
N TYR A 87 7.14 2.57 2.84
CA TYR A 87 8.03 2.36 1.69
C TYR A 87 8.22 0.89 1.38
N TYR A 88 8.14 0.51 0.10
CA TYR A 88 8.67 -0.80 -0.31
C TYR A 88 10.17 -0.83 -0.12
N TYR A 89 10.64 -1.86 0.58
CA TYR A 89 12.04 -2.10 0.88
C TYR A 89 12.52 -3.34 0.13
N TYR A 90 13.42 -3.14 -0.82
CA TYR A 90 13.90 -4.18 -1.75
C TYR A 90 15.25 -4.74 -1.30
N TRP A 91 15.26 -5.38 -0.14
CA TRP A 91 16.43 -6.12 0.33
C TRP A 91 16.42 -7.56 -0.21
N PHE A 92 17.49 -7.98 -0.88
CA PHE A 92 17.62 -9.30 -1.51
C PHE A 92 18.65 -10.19 -0.84
N ALA A 93 19.76 -9.64 -0.34
CA ALA A 93 20.85 -10.33 0.30
C ALA A 93 21.69 -9.33 1.14
N PRO A 94 22.61 -9.81 2.00
CA PRO A 94 23.65 -8.95 2.53
C PRO A 94 24.32 -8.16 1.40
N GLU A 95 24.48 -6.86 1.59
CA GLU A 95 25.08 -5.92 0.62
C GLU A 95 24.28 -5.73 -0.70
N LYS A 96 23.08 -6.30 -0.83
CA LYS A 96 22.21 -6.13 -2.00
C LYS A 96 20.82 -5.63 -1.63
N THR A 97 20.71 -4.31 -1.52
CA THR A 97 19.42 -3.59 -1.44
C THR A 97 19.28 -2.73 -2.68
N LEU A 98 18.12 -2.78 -3.33
CA LEU A 98 17.84 -2.00 -4.53
C LEU A 98 16.88 -0.85 -4.22
N LEU A 99 16.91 0.21 -5.03
CA LEU A 99 16.01 1.37 -4.92
C LEU A 99 16.04 2.06 -3.54
N GLU A 100 17.09 1.89 -2.77
CA GLU A 100 17.21 2.41 -1.41
C GLU A 100 17.59 3.90 -1.34
N LEU A 101 17.96 4.51 -2.48
CA LEU A 101 18.43 5.90 -2.51
C LEU A 101 17.42 6.89 -1.91
N PRO A 102 16.12 6.87 -2.25
CA PRO A 102 15.14 7.79 -1.65
C PRO A 102 15.02 7.62 -0.13
N LEU A 103 15.08 6.38 0.36
CA LEU A 103 15.05 6.09 1.80
C LEU A 103 16.31 6.60 2.52
N LYS A 104 17.49 6.40 1.95
CA LYS A 104 18.75 6.91 2.49
C LYS A 104 18.77 8.44 2.53
N GLN A 105 18.30 9.09 1.48
CA GLN A 105 18.17 10.55 1.43
C GLN A 105 17.19 11.06 2.50
N MET A 106 16.04 10.43 2.64
CA MET A 106 15.04 10.78 3.65
C MET A 106 15.62 10.67 5.07
N LEU A 107 16.39 9.61 5.40
CA LEU A 107 17.05 9.49 6.69
C LEU A 107 18.04 10.64 6.96
N GLN A 108 18.71 11.12 5.94
CA GLN A 108 19.71 12.20 6.04
C GLN A 108 19.08 13.60 6.01
N ASN A 109 17.83 13.72 5.56
CA ASN A 109 17.14 14.98 5.42
C ASN A 109 16.06 15.16 6.52
N PRO A 110 16.33 15.96 7.57
CA PRO A 110 15.34 16.22 8.60
C PRO A 110 14.18 17.11 8.13
N GLN A 111 14.27 17.72 6.94
CA GLN A 111 13.19 18.53 6.36
C GLN A 111 12.04 17.65 5.84
N THR A 112 12.34 16.44 5.41
CA THR A 112 11.30 15.44 5.08
C THR A 112 10.65 14.94 6.37
N ASP A 113 9.86 15.81 7.00
CA ASP A 113 9.20 15.56 8.28
C ASP A 113 7.85 14.85 8.08
N LEU A 114 7.91 13.58 7.68
CA LEU A 114 6.75 12.69 7.58
C LEU A 114 7.09 11.33 8.20
N PRO A 115 6.26 10.78 9.10
CA PRO A 115 6.43 9.43 9.62
C PRO A 115 6.47 8.37 8.53
N PHE A 116 7.21 7.28 8.77
CA PHE A 116 7.34 6.20 7.79
C PHE A 116 7.52 4.83 8.45
N CYS A 117 7.21 3.80 7.70
CA CYS A 117 7.59 2.42 7.99
C CYS A 117 8.01 1.70 6.70
N LEU A 118 8.42 0.46 6.83
CA LEU A 118 8.91 -0.35 5.72
C LEU A 118 8.02 -1.56 5.49
N CYS A 119 7.80 -1.87 4.20
CA CYS A 119 7.24 -3.13 3.75
C CYS A 119 8.33 -3.88 2.96
N TRP A 120 8.84 -4.97 3.51
CA TRP A 120 9.79 -5.79 2.76
C TRP A 120 9.11 -6.46 1.58
N ALA A 121 9.43 -5.97 0.37
CA ALA A 121 8.99 -6.53 -0.91
C ALA A 121 9.88 -7.74 -1.24
N ASN A 122 9.61 -8.84 -0.56
CA ASN A 122 10.48 -10.03 -0.48
C ASN A 122 10.21 -11.08 -1.57
N GLU A 123 9.74 -10.66 -2.73
CA GLU A 123 9.63 -11.50 -3.92
C GLU A 123 10.90 -11.42 -4.79
N ASN A 124 11.14 -12.45 -5.60
CA ASN A 124 12.13 -12.35 -6.67
C ASN A 124 11.70 -11.27 -7.67
N TRP A 125 12.64 -10.51 -8.20
CA TRP A 125 12.35 -9.74 -9.40
C TRP A 125 12.36 -10.68 -10.61
N THR A 126 11.30 -10.63 -11.41
CA THR A 126 11.10 -11.44 -12.61
C THR A 126 10.66 -10.55 -13.76
N ARG A 127 10.68 -11.06 -14.98
CA ARG A 127 10.17 -10.36 -16.18
C ARG A 127 8.64 -10.35 -16.27
N ARG A 128 7.95 -10.13 -15.16
CA ARG A 128 6.47 -10.06 -15.15
C ARG A 128 5.88 -9.00 -16.07
N TRP A 129 6.66 -7.97 -16.38
CA TRP A 129 6.17 -6.82 -17.15
C TRP A 129 6.17 -7.07 -18.67
N ASP A 130 6.82 -8.14 -19.14
CA ASP A 130 6.81 -8.57 -20.55
C ASP A 130 6.23 -9.98 -20.74
N GLY A 131 5.55 -10.51 -19.71
CA GLY A 131 4.89 -11.81 -19.77
C GLY A 131 5.78 -13.03 -19.48
N SER A 132 7.06 -12.83 -19.18
CA SER A 132 8.04 -13.91 -18.88
C SER A 132 8.21 -14.08 -17.36
N GLU A 133 7.14 -14.49 -16.67
CA GLU A 133 7.14 -14.58 -15.18
C GLU A 133 8.17 -15.56 -14.61
N ASP A 134 8.62 -16.53 -15.40
CA ASP A 134 9.57 -17.57 -14.98
C ASP A 134 11.04 -17.11 -15.02
N GLU A 135 11.37 -16.00 -15.70
CA GLU A 135 12.73 -15.47 -15.75
C GLU A 135 13.04 -14.63 -14.52
N ILE A 136 13.87 -15.18 -13.62
CA ILE A 136 14.30 -14.48 -12.40
C ILE A 136 15.45 -13.53 -12.74
N LEU A 137 15.24 -12.23 -12.57
CA LEU A 137 16.23 -11.17 -12.78
C LEU A 137 17.10 -10.95 -11.53
N VAL A 138 16.44 -10.84 -10.36
CA VAL A 138 17.11 -10.74 -9.06
C VAL A 138 16.45 -11.71 -8.09
N LYS A 139 17.24 -12.65 -7.58
CA LYS A 139 16.77 -13.69 -6.67
C LYS A 139 16.84 -13.21 -5.23
N GLN A 140 15.79 -13.45 -4.46
CA GLN A 140 15.82 -13.40 -2.99
C GLN A 140 16.71 -14.52 -2.46
N ASN A 141 17.57 -14.19 -1.51
CA ASN A 141 18.48 -15.16 -0.92
C ASN A 141 18.18 -15.38 0.56
N TYR A 142 17.49 -16.47 0.87
CA TYR A 142 17.15 -16.88 2.23
C TYR A 142 18.17 -17.88 2.79
N THR A 143 19.46 -17.47 2.86
CA THR A 143 20.51 -18.26 3.50
C THR A 143 20.31 -18.36 5.01
N ASP A 144 21.01 -19.29 5.70
CA ASP A 144 20.81 -19.51 7.14
C ASP A 144 21.12 -18.27 8.00
N ASP A 145 21.97 -17.36 7.52
CA ASP A 145 22.40 -16.13 8.20
C ASP A 145 21.67 -14.87 7.70
N PHE A 146 20.75 -14.99 6.75
CA PHE A 146 20.07 -13.82 6.17
C PHE A 146 19.36 -12.96 7.22
N ALA A 147 18.81 -13.62 8.26
CA ALA A 147 17.99 -12.93 9.25
C ALA A 147 18.77 -11.87 10.04
N GLU A 148 20.04 -12.13 10.34
CA GLU A 148 20.93 -11.20 11.03
C GLU A 148 21.21 -9.99 10.16
N SER A 149 21.73 -10.21 8.96
CA SER A 149 22.02 -9.14 8.00
C SER A 149 20.78 -8.32 7.60
N PHE A 150 19.63 -8.98 7.49
CA PHE A 150 18.36 -8.30 7.22
C PHE A 150 18.00 -7.35 8.36
N ILE A 151 17.99 -7.80 9.61
CA ILE A 151 17.66 -6.94 10.75
C ILE A 151 18.70 -5.84 10.90
N GLU A 152 19.98 -6.11 10.75
CA GLU A 152 21.03 -5.09 10.78
C GLU A 152 20.77 -3.99 9.75
N SER A 153 20.31 -4.34 8.55
CA SER A 153 19.96 -3.37 7.50
C SER A 153 18.78 -2.45 7.88
N LEU A 154 17.89 -2.90 8.77
CA LEU A 154 16.72 -2.15 9.23
C LEU A 154 17.00 -1.24 10.44
N LEU A 155 18.03 -1.52 11.24
CA LEU A 155 18.29 -0.80 12.48
C LEU A 155 18.48 0.73 12.31
N PRO A 156 19.13 1.24 11.25
CA PRO A 156 19.21 2.68 11.01
C PRO A 156 17.83 3.34 10.88
N TYR A 157 16.90 2.68 10.19
CA TYR A 157 15.52 3.15 10.05
C TYR A 157 14.75 3.06 11.37
N PHE A 158 14.87 1.94 12.09
CA PHE A 158 14.18 1.75 13.36
C PHE A 158 14.60 2.76 14.43
N ARG A 159 15.80 3.32 14.37
CA ARG A 159 16.30 4.34 15.29
C ARG A 159 15.85 5.76 14.96
N ASP A 160 15.32 5.98 13.75
CA ASP A 160 14.79 7.29 13.37
C ASP A 160 13.51 7.61 14.17
N ASP A 161 13.40 8.83 14.70
CA ASP A 161 12.26 9.25 15.51
C ASP A 161 10.95 9.30 14.70
N ARG A 162 11.03 9.46 13.36
CA ARG A 162 9.90 9.43 12.46
C ARG A 162 9.39 8.01 12.15
N TYR A 163 10.13 6.97 12.58
CA TYR A 163 9.72 5.60 12.26
C TYR A 163 8.42 5.25 12.98
N ILE A 164 7.40 4.79 12.24
CA ILE A 164 6.08 4.43 12.77
C ILE A 164 6.22 3.27 13.76
N ARG A 165 5.59 3.43 14.92
CA ARG A 165 5.61 2.45 16.02
C ARG A 165 4.20 2.12 16.46
N VAL A 166 4.02 0.89 16.89
CA VAL A 166 2.83 0.40 17.60
C VAL A 166 3.30 -0.14 18.95
N ASP A 167 2.72 0.34 20.05
CA ASP A 167 3.14 0.01 21.41
C ASP A 167 4.66 0.25 21.65
N GLY A 168 5.22 1.32 21.07
CA GLY A 168 6.65 1.61 21.12
C GLY A 168 7.56 0.75 20.24
N LYS A 169 7.00 -0.29 19.58
CA LYS A 169 7.73 -1.24 18.73
C LYS A 169 7.75 -0.76 17.28
N PRO A 170 8.91 -0.77 16.59
CA PRO A 170 8.98 -0.42 15.18
C PRO A 170 8.14 -1.39 14.35
N VAL A 171 7.37 -0.83 13.40
CA VAL A 171 6.49 -1.60 12.51
C VAL A 171 7.26 -2.12 11.31
N LEU A 172 7.15 -3.41 11.01
CA LEU A 172 7.67 -4.00 9.78
C LEU A 172 6.59 -4.84 9.10
N LEU A 173 6.31 -4.51 7.84
CA LEU A 173 5.44 -5.32 6.99
C LEU A 173 6.27 -6.32 6.20
N VAL A 174 5.73 -7.54 6.01
CA VAL A 174 6.32 -8.56 5.14
C VAL A 174 5.31 -8.93 4.06
N TYR A 175 5.71 -8.76 2.79
CA TYR A 175 4.81 -8.87 1.65
C TYR A 175 4.37 -10.31 1.36
N ASP A 176 5.33 -11.25 1.26
CA ASP A 176 5.02 -12.66 0.95
C ASP A 176 5.68 -13.65 1.92
N THR A 177 4.90 -14.16 2.84
CA THR A 177 5.38 -15.14 3.84
C THR A 177 5.57 -16.56 3.29
N ARG A 178 5.09 -16.85 2.07
CA ARG A 178 5.23 -18.16 1.41
C ARG A 178 6.65 -18.42 0.92
N GLN A 179 7.48 -17.38 0.80
CA GLN A 179 8.87 -17.48 0.37
C GLN A 179 9.79 -18.13 1.42
N PHE A 180 9.32 -18.28 2.66
CA PHE A 180 10.11 -18.81 3.76
C PHE A 180 9.89 -20.30 3.95
N ALA A 181 10.97 -21.06 4.13
CA ALA A 181 10.88 -22.48 4.52
C ALA A 181 10.24 -22.63 5.93
N ASP A 182 10.58 -21.74 6.85
CA ASP A 182 10.00 -21.65 8.19
C ASP A 182 9.93 -20.19 8.65
N ILE A 183 8.81 -19.54 8.40
CA ILE A 183 8.59 -18.15 8.78
C ILE A 183 8.57 -17.94 10.30
N ARG A 184 8.14 -18.94 11.09
CA ARG A 184 8.14 -18.86 12.56
C ARG A 184 9.56 -18.77 13.11
N LYS A 185 10.47 -19.56 12.55
CA LYS A 185 11.90 -19.50 12.89
C LYS A 185 12.45 -18.10 12.60
N SER A 186 12.17 -17.56 11.41
CA SER A 186 12.63 -16.23 11.01
C SER A 186 12.08 -15.14 11.92
N THR A 187 10.78 -15.09 12.18
CA THR A 187 10.17 -14.07 13.06
C THR A 187 10.71 -14.15 14.49
N SER A 188 10.98 -15.37 15.00
CA SER A 188 11.58 -15.57 16.32
C SER A 188 13.01 -14.99 16.39
N ILE A 189 13.81 -15.23 15.35
CA ILE A 189 15.18 -14.68 15.24
C ILE A 189 15.13 -13.15 15.15
N TRP A 190 14.27 -12.58 14.30
CA TRP A 190 14.12 -11.12 14.14
C TRP A 190 13.79 -10.45 15.47
N ARG A 191 12.83 -10.98 16.23
CA ARG A 191 12.48 -10.46 17.56
C ARG A 191 13.67 -10.51 18.51
N LYS A 192 14.41 -11.61 18.53
CA LYS A 192 15.62 -11.74 19.36
C LYS A 192 16.67 -10.69 19.00
N LEU A 193 16.94 -10.49 17.71
CA LEU A 193 17.94 -9.54 17.23
C LEU A 193 17.55 -8.09 17.51
N VAL A 194 16.28 -7.73 17.29
CA VAL A 194 15.76 -6.39 17.56
C VAL A 194 15.83 -6.07 19.05
N ARG A 195 15.51 -7.03 19.92
CA ARG A 195 15.68 -6.86 21.38
C ARG A 195 17.15 -6.71 21.78
N ALA A 196 18.05 -7.48 21.17
CA ALA A 196 19.49 -7.36 21.38
C ALA A 196 20.03 -5.99 20.91
N ALA A 197 19.38 -5.34 19.94
CA ALA A 197 19.73 -4.01 19.46
C ALA A 197 19.17 -2.86 20.34
N GLY A 198 18.48 -3.19 21.45
CA GLY A 198 18.00 -2.23 22.47
C GLY A 198 16.53 -1.82 22.31
N PHE A 199 15.75 -2.43 21.42
CA PHE A 199 14.31 -2.22 21.34
C PHE A 199 13.58 -3.17 22.27
N GLU A 200 12.35 -2.82 22.68
CA GLU A 200 11.50 -3.73 23.45
C GLU A 200 11.14 -4.99 22.63
N ASP A 201 10.68 -4.79 21.40
CA ASP A 201 10.37 -5.82 20.41
C ASP A 201 10.20 -5.17 19.04
N ILE A 202 9.73 -5.92 18.03
CA ILE A 202 9.29 -5.46 16.73
C ILE A 202 7.80 -5.80 16.56
N PHE A 203 7.03 -4.90 15.92
CA PHE A 203 5.64 -5.15 15.55
C PHE A 203 5.58 -5.64 14.11
N LEU A 204 5.34 -6.94 13.93
CA LEU A 204 5.36 -7.62 12.64
C LEU A 204 3.96 -7.70 12.05
N ILE A 205 3.81 -7.22 10.81
CA ILE A 205 2.55 -7.25 10.06
C ILE A 205 2.73 -8.11 8.81
N ARG A 206 1.87 -9.11 8.64
CA ARG A 206 1.81 -9.91 7.42
C ARG A 206 0.88 -9.24 6.40
N CYS A 207 1.34 -9.05 5.16
CA CYS A 207 0.46 -8.62 4.08
C CYS A 207 -0.39 -9.80 3.57
N ASN A 208 -1.69 -9.57 3.41
CA ASN A 208 -2.62 -10.54 2.84
C ASN A 208 -2.65 -10.38 1.30
N THR A 209 -1.58 -10.78 0.63
CA THR A 209 -1.35 -10.53 -0.79
C THR A 209 -1.91 -11.60 -1.73
N PHE A 210 -2.07 -12.84 -1.25
CA PHE A 210 -2.50 -13.96 -2.09
C PHE A 210 -3.74 -14.65 -1.52
N VAL A 211 -4.71 -14.91 -2.40
CA VAL A 211 -6.04 -15.41 -2.03
C VAL A 211 -6.00 -16.84 -1.47
N GLY A 212 -6.88 -17.15 -0.53
CA GLY A 212 -7.19 -18.47 -0.01
C GLY A 212 -6.56 -18.75 1.35
N GLN A 213 -5.26 -19.01 1.43
CA GLN A 213 -4.66 -19.45 2.68
C GLN A 213 -4.29 -18.32 3.65
N ALA A 214 -3.95 -17.12 3.13
CA ALA A 214 -3.47 -16.02 3.96
C ALA A 214 -4.55 -15.43 4.88
N TYR A 215 -5.79 -15.35 4.40
CA TYR A 215 -6.91 -14.78 5.19
C TYR A 215 -7.46 -15.71 6.27
N GLU A 216 -7.24 -17.02 6.15
CA GLU A 216 -7.77 -18.02 7.08
C GLU A 216 -6.84 -18.31 8.25
N ILE A 217 -5.55 -17.97 8.12
CA ILE A 217 -4.53 -18.28 9.13
C ILE A 217 -4.34 -17.09 10.07
N ASP A 218 -4.55 -17.31 11.37
CA ASP A 218 -4.16 -16.33 12.39
C ASP A 218 -2.66 -15.98 12.25
N PRO A 219 -2.30 -14.71 12.06
CA PRO A 219 -0.90 -14.29 11.90
C PRO A 219 0.00 -14.72 13.06
N LYS A 220 -0.54 -14.84 14.26
CA LYS A 220 0.19 -15.29 15.45
C LYS A 220 0.79 -16.68 15.31
N VAL A 221 0.14 -17.56 14.53
CA VAL A 221 0.66 -18.91 14.21
C VAL A 221 2.00 -18.82 13.46
N GLN A 222 2.21 -17.75 12.72
CA GLN A 222 3.43 -17.48 11.95
C GLN A 222 4.39 -16.51 12.68
N GLY A 223 4.06 -16.08 13.90
CA GLY A 223 4.86 -15.15 14.70
C GLY A 223 4.66 -13.67 14.39
N PHE A 224 3.60 -13.32 13.63
CA PHE A 224 3.19 -11.94 13.36
C PHE A 224 2.21 -11.44 14.42
N ASP A 225 2.17 -10.12 14.63
CA ASP A 225 1.26 -9.48 15.57
C ASP A 225 -0.11 -9.20 14.93
N ALA A 226 -0.11 -8.86 13.63
CA ALA A 226 -1.29 -8.49 12.88
C ALA A 226 -1.17 -8.85 11.40
N CYS A 227 -2.27 -8.68 10.66
CA CYS A 227 -2.29 -8.65 9.21
C CYS A 227 -2.63 -7.26 8.69
N VAL A 228 -2.32 -7.00 7.42
CA VAL A 228 -2.83 -5.87 6.64
C VAL A 228 -3.46 -6.39 5.34
N GLU A 229 -4.62 -5.85 4.97
CA GLU A 229 -5.18 -6.08 3.63
C GLU A 229 -4.24 -5.49 2.57
N PHE A 230 -4.18 -6.14 1.42
CA PHE A 230 -3.38 -5.65 0.29
C PHE A 230 -4.20 -5.72 -1.00
N PRO A 231 -5.28 -4.90 -1.12
CA PRO A 231 -6.10 -4.91 -2.32
C PRO A 231 -5.30 -4.44 -3.56
N PRO A 232 -5.65 -4.94 -4.78
CA PRO A 232 -6.88 -5.68 -5.06
C PRO A 232 -6.84 -7.17 -4.68
N HIS A 233 -5.75 -7.69 -4.13
CA HIS A 233 -5.71 -9.08 -3.66
C HIS A 233 -6.81 -9.36 -2.62
N GLY A 234 -7.53 -10.46 -2.81
CA GLY A 234 -8.58 -10.89 -1.88
C GLY A 234 -9.81 -9.96 -1.80
N THR A 235 -9.98 -9.06 -2.77
CA THR A 235 -11.21 -8.27 -2.87
C THR A 235 -12.36 -9.14 -3.40
N ILE A 236 -13.56 -8.94 -2.84
CA ILE A 236 -14.79 -9.52 -3.37
C ILE A 236 -15.39 -8.51 -4.34
N THR A 237 -15.51 -8.90 -5.60
CA THR A 237 -15.96 -8.01 -6.67
C THR A 237 -16.85 -8.72 -7.69
N ALA A 238 -17.50 -7.96 -8.55
CA ALA A 238 -18.23 -8.45 -9.70
C ALA A 238 -17.47 -8.11 -10.98
N GLN A 239 -17.26 -9.13 -11.84
CA GLN A 239 -16.68 -8.89 -13.15
C GLN A 239 -17.73 -8.27 -14.08
N LEU A 240 -17.37 -7.16 -14.71
CA LEU A 240 -18.19 -6.50 -15.73
C LEU A 240 -17.92 -7.10 -17.10
N PRO A 241 -18.94 -7.26 -17.95
CA PRO A 241 -18.70 -7.61 -19.35
C PRO A 241 -17.95 -6.47 -20.04
N ILE A 242 -16.84 -6.78 -20.69
CA ILE A 242 -16.20 -5.82 -21.59
C ILE A 242 -17.10 -5.68 -22.80
N ILE A 243 -17.49 -4.45 -23.14
CA ILE A 243 -18.16 -4.18 -24.41
C ILE A 243 -17.14 -4.46 -25.51
N GLU A 244 -17.26 -5.61 -26.13
CA GLU A 244 -16.37 -6.05 -27.21
C GLU A 244 -16.47 -5.07 -28.38
N SER A 245 -15.45 -4.23 -28.56
CA SER A 245 -15.23 -3.59 -29.85
C SER A 245 -14.43 -4.56 -30.69
N GLU A 246 -15.07 -5.15 -31.72
CA GLU A 246 -14.50 -5.89 -32.86
C GLU A 246 -13.16 -6.60 -32.57
N ARG A 247 -13.21 -7.84 -32.06
CA ARG A 247 -12.04 -8.67 -31.83
C ARG A 247 -11.72 -9.54 -33.03
N GLU A 248 -10.48 -9.48 -33.48
CA GLU A 248 -9.95 -10.37 -34.51
C GLU A 248 -9.24 -11.63 -33.99
N SER A 249 -9.09 -11.84 -32.66
CA SER A 249 -8.33 -12.99 -32.12
C SER A 249 -8.76 -13.45 -30.74
N ASP A 250 -8.49 -14.72 -30.41
CA ASP A 250 -8.65 -15.40 -29.10
C ASP A 250 -7.57 -14.98 -28.07
N GLU A 251 -6.97 -13.80 -28.18
CA GLU A 251 -5.95 -13.31 -27.25
C GLU A 251 -6.55 -12.93 -25.90
N GLU A 252 -5.75 -13.08 -24.84
CA GLU A 252 -6.08 -12.70 -23.46
C GLU A 252 -6.64 -11.28 -23.42
N SER A 253 -7.80 -11.12 -22.81
CA SER A 253 -8.46 -9.82 -22.69
C SER A 253 -8.42 -9.30 -21.27
N ALA A 254 -8.35 -7.98 -21.15
CA ALA A 254 -8.43 -7.29 -19.86
C ALA A 254 -9.68 -7.75 -19.09
N THR A 255 -9.50 -7.92 -17.77
CA THR A 255 -10.60 -8.20 -16.87
C THR A 255 -11.03 -6.90 -16.19
N VAL A 256 -12.29 -6.55 -16.38
CA VAL A 256 -12.87 -5.33 -15.78
C VAL A 256 -13.78 -5.71 -14.62
N PHE A 257 -13.56 -5.09 -13.47
CA PHE A 257 -14.34 -5.27 -12.26
C PHE A 257 -15.07 -3.98 -11.87
N ASP A 258 -16.19 -4.12 -11.18
CA ASP A 258 -16.93 -2.99 -10.61
C ASP A 258 -16.33 -2.54 -9.28
N GLN A 259 -15.85 -1.29 -9.21
CA GLN A 259 -15.28 -0.77 -7.96
C GLN A 259 -16.32 -0.51 -6.88
N GLU A 260 -17.55 -0.16 -7.23
CA GLU A 260 -18.62 0.06 -6.24
C GLU A 260 -18.91 -1.23 -5.45
N THR A 261 -18.94 -2.37 -6.13
CA THR A 261 -19.06 -3.69 -5.49
C THR A 261 -17.92 -3.98 -4.52
N VAL A 262 -16.69 -3.61 -4.86
CA VAL A 262 -15.53 -3.76 -3.96
C VAL A 262 -15.71 -2.90 -2.71
N VAL A 263 -16.09 -1.65 -2.89
CA VAL A 263 -16.32 -0.70 -1.78
C VAL A 263 -17.40 -1.23 -0.85
N PHE A 264 -18.54 -1.65 -1.38
CA PHE A 264 -19.64 -2.20 -0.58
C PHE A 264 -19.18 -3.43 0.22
N ASN A 265 -18.57 -4.42 -0.43
CA ASN A 265 -18.10 -5.65 0.23
C ASN A 265 -16.99 -5.37 1.24
N SER A 266 -16.13 -4.39 0.98
CA SER A 266 -15.08 -4.00 1.91
C SER A 266 -15.68 -3.37 3.18
N ILE A 267 -16.57 -2.39 3.06
CA ILE A 267 -17.18 -1.68 4.21
C ILE A 267 -18.01 -2.63 5.08
N THR A 268 -18.71 -3.58 4.46
CA THR A 268 -19.63 -4.52 5.15
C THR A 268 -18.94 -5.79 5.64
N ARG A 269 -17.64 -5.95 5.38
CA ARG A 269 -16.88 -7.15 5.78
C ARG A 269 -16.93 -7.35 7.30
N ALA A 270 -17.26 -8.58 7.70
CA ALA A 270 -17.22 -9.00 9.11
C ALA A 270 -15.76 -8.91 9.65
N PRO A 271 -15.58 -8.60 10.94
CA PRO A 271 -14.27 -8.59 11.56
C PRO A 271 -13.68 -10.01 11.60
N HIS A 272 -12.36 -10.10 11.45
CA HIS A 272 -11.63 -11.34 11.65
C HIS A 272 -11.42 -11.62 13.15
N SER A 273 -11.09 -12.88 13.50
CA SER A 273 -10.71 -13.28 14.86
C SER A 273 -9.32 -12.79 15.29
N TYR A 274 -8.57 -12.18 14.35
CA TYR A 274 -7.24 -11.63 14.56
C TYR A 274 -7.19 -10.15 14.18
N GLU A 275 -6.14 -9.45 14.60
CA GLU A 275 -5.95 -8.05 14.30
C GLU A 275 -5.65 -7.83 12.82
N LEU A 276 -6.50 -7.02 12.17
CA LEU A 276 -6.42 -6.71 10.74
C LEU A 276 -6.45 -5.21 10.53
N PHE A 277 -5.40 -4.69 9.92
CA PHE A 277 -5.38 -3.33 9.39
C PHE A 277 -6.04 -3.31 8.02
N ARG A 278 -7.02 -2.41 7.89
CA ARG A 278 -7.80 -2.26 6.66
C ARG A 278 -7.02 -1.45 5.63
N THR A 279 -7.25 -1.75 4.35
CA THR A 279 -6.63 -1.04 3.24
C THR A 279 -7.66 -0.74 2.17
N LEU A 280 -7.51 0.42 1.52
CA LEU A 280 -8.26 0.80 0.33
C LEU A 280 -7.30 1.24 -0.78
N PHE A 281 -7.85 1.43 -1.99
CA PHE A 281 -7.11 2.02 -3.11
C PHE A 281 -7.94 3.11 -3.81
N PRO A 282 -7.31 4.18 -4.34
CA PRO A 282 -8.04 5.25 -5.03
C PRO A 282 -8.72 4.76 -6.31
N SER A 283 -8.00 3.99 -7.09
CA SER A 283 -8.38 3.34 -8.33
C SER A 283 -7.40 2.21 -8.61
N TRP A 284 -7.71 1.37 -9.61
CA TRP A 284 -6.79 0.33 -10.06
C TRP A 284 -6.94 0.08 -11.55
N ASP A 285 -5.84 0.17 -12.27
CA ASP A 285 -5.74 -0.12 -13.69
C ASP A 285 -4.28 -0.39 -14.06
N ASN A 286 -3.91 -1.66 -14.14
CA ASN A 286 -2.54 -2.06 -14.43
C ASN A 286 -2.24 -2.25 -15.93
N THR A 287 -3.05 -1.64 -16.80
CA THR A 287 -2.83 -1.63 -18.26
C THR A 287 -1.41 -1.25 -18.67
N PRO A 288 -0.74 -0.26 -18.03
CA PRO A 288 0.64 0.06 -18.36
C PRO A 288 1.62 -1.10 -18.23
N ARG A 289 1.39 -1.99 -17.26
CA ARG A 289 2.24 -3.19 -17.03
C ARG A 289 1.76 -4.41 -17.80
N LYS A 290 0.44 -4.64 -17.86
CA LYS A 290 -0.15 -5.90 -18.35
C LYS A 290 -0.77 -5.80 -19.73
N GLN A 291 -0.86 -4.62 -20.32
CA GLN A 291 -1.41 -4.38 -21.65
C GLN A 291 -2.78 -5.06 -21.81
N GLN A 292 -2.92 -5.97 -22.77
CA GLN A 292 -4.16 -6.67 -23.06
C GLN A 292 -4.67 -7.57 -21.89
N SER A 293 -3.77 -8.07 -21.03
CA SER A 293 -4.11 -8.91 -19.87
C SER A 293 -4.35 -8.08 -18.59
N ALA A 294 -4.71 -6.80 -18.73
CA ALA A 294 -4.89 -5.89 -17.61
C ALA A 294 -6.05 -6.28 -16.70
N THR A 295 -5.92 -5.91 -15.43
CA THR A 295 -7.00 -5.88 -14.45
C THR A 295 -7.38 -4.44 -14.19
N ILE A 296 -8.65 -4.10 -14.38
CA ILE A 296 -9.18 -2.75 -14.30
C ILE A 296 -10.37 -2.72 -13.34
N PHE A 297 -10.39 -1.76 -12.42
CA PHE A 297 -11.56 -1.49 -11.58
C PHE A 297 -12.27 -0.24 -12.10
N PHE A 298 -13.41 -0.47 -12.75
CA PHE A 298 -14.20 0.57 -13.39
C PHE A 298 -15.08 1.30 -12.37
N GLY A 299 -15.33 2.59 -12.63
CA GLY A 299 -16.21 3.42 -11.79
C GLY A 299 -15.48 4.10 -10.62
N SER A 300 -14.14 4.07 -10.59
CA SER A 300 -13.36 4.81 -9.60
C SER A 300 -13.61 6.32 -9.69
N THR A 301 -14.01 6.91 -8.57
CA THR A 301 -14.19 8.36 -8.43
C THR A 301 -13.71 8.84 -7.06
N PRO A 302 -13.31 10.11 -6.92
CA PRO A 302 -12.99 10.69 -5.60
C PRO A 302 -14.14 10.58 -4.59
N ALA A 303 -15.39 10.66 -5.04
CA ALA A 303 -16.57 10.51 -4.17
C ALA A 303 -16.71 9.08 -3.64
N LEU A 304 -16.57 8.06 -4.49
CA LEU A 304 -16.61 6.66 -4.09
C LEU A 304 -15.42 6.30 -3.17
N TYR A 305 -14.23 6.82 -3.47
CA TYR A 305 -13.06 6.69 -2.61
C TYR A 305 -13.31 7.28 -1.20
N LYS A 306 -13.88 8.50 -1.13
CA LYS A 306 -14.26 9.13 0.14
C LYS A 306 -15.23 8.28 0.93
N GLN A 307 -16.26 7.73 0.28
CA GLN A 307 -17.23 6.83 0.90
C GLN A 307 -16.53 5.59 1.48
N TRP A 308 -15.63 4.99 0.71
CA TRP A 308 -14.84 3.83 1.16
C TRP A 308 -13.99 4.16 2.37
N LEU A 309 -13.20 5.23 2.32
CA LEU A 309 -12.35 5.66 3.44
C LEU A 309 -13.20 5.95 4.69
N SER A 310 -14.31 6.66 4.56
CA SER A 310 -15.21 6.94 5.69
C SER A 310 -15.77 5.66 6.33
N GLY A 311 -16.13 4.67 5.52
CA GLY A 311 -16.56 3.35 5.99
C GLY A 311 -15.44 2.60 6.72
N LEU A 312 -14.22 2.61 6.20
CA LEU A 312 -13.08 1.98 6.87
C LEU A 312 -12.68 2.69 8.17
N ILE A 313 -12.79 4.01 8.24
CA ILE A 313 -12.58 4.77 9.47
C ILE A 313 -13.58 4.33 10.55
N ALA A 314 -14.86 4.28 10.21
CA ALA A 314 -15.91 3.83 11.14
C ALA A 314 -15.66 2.38 11.59
N TRP A 315 -15.30 1.49 10.67
CA TRP A 315 -14.96 0.11 10.96
C TRP A 315 -13.74 0.01 11.90
N THR A 316 -12.67 0.71 11.60
CA THR A 316 -11.41 0.69 12.36
C THR A 316 -11.61 1.23 13.79
N LYS A 317 -12.31 2.35 13.95
CA LYS A 317 -12.65 2.90 15.27
C LYS A 317 -13.48 1.93 16.12
N ARG A 318 -14.32 1.12 15.49
CA ARG A 318 -15.17 0.14 16.19
C ARG A 318 -14.41 -1.12 16.61
N HIS A 319 -13.43 -1.57 15.81
CA HIS A 319 -12.85 -2.90 15.95
C HIS A 319 -11.39 -2.90 16.42
N ASN A 320 -10.65 -1.82 16.18
CA ASN A 320 -9.25 -1.73 16.58
C ASN A 320 -9.07 -0.90 17.87
N PRO A 321 -8.14 -1.27 18.75
CA PRO A 321 -7.74 -0.44 19.90
C PRO A 321 -7.29 0.95 19.44
N SER A 322 -7.45 1.95 20.31
CA SER A 322 -7.19 3.36 19.99
C SER A 322 -5.74 3.65 19.52
N ASP A 323 -4.78 2.94 20.04
CA ASP A 323 -3.35 3.04 19.70
C ASP A 323 -2.97 2.33 18.37
N ARG A 324 -3.92 1.54 17.82
CA ARG A 324 -3.77 0.72 16.60
C ARG A 324 -4.79 1.08 15.52
N GLN A 325 -5.31 2.29 15.53
CA GLN A 325 -6.23 2.79 14.52
C GLN A 325 -5.47 3.27 13.29
N ILE A 326 -4.91 2.30 12.56
CA ILE A 326 -4.14 2.51 11.33
C ILE A 326 -4.97 1.99 10.15
N ILE A 327 -5.04 2.79 9.08
CA ILE A 327 -5.59 2.42 7.78
C ILE A 327 -4.51 2.61 6.74
N PHE A 328 -4.37 1.65 5.83
CA PHE A 328 -3.43 1.75 4.74
C PHE A 328 -4.12 2.19 3.44
N VAL A 329 -3.36 2.82 2.55
CA VAL A 329 -3.80 3.16 1.19
C VAL A 329 -2.83 2.54 0.19
N ASN A 330 -3.32 1.78 -0.75
CA ASN A 330 -2.56 1.27 -1.89
C ASN A 330 -2.92 2.08 -3.14
N ALA A 331 -2.15 3.12 -3.51
CA ALA A 331 -0.93 3.58 -2.89
C ALA A 331 -0.80 5.11 -3.01
N TRP A 332 0.32 5.66 -2.57
CA TRP A 332 0.68 7.05 -2.86
C TRP A 332 0.96 7.23 -4.36
N ASN A 333 1.82 6.37 -4.93
CA ASN A 333 2.40 6.58 -6.25
C ASN A 333 2.58 5.30 -7.11
N GLU A 334 1.67 4.34 -7.04
CA GLU A 334 1.67 3.17 -7.95
C GLU A 334 1.05 3.55 -9.31
N TRP A 335 1.73 4.46 -10.04
CA TRP A 335 1.26 5.03 -11.31
C TRP A 335 0.98 4.00 -12.39
N ALA A 336 1.83 2.98 -12.54
CA ALA A 336 1.65 1.95 -13.57
C ALA A 336 0.59 0.89 -13.21
N GLU A 337 0.05 0.96 -11.99
CA GLU A 337 -1.12 0.20 -11.53
C GLU A 337 -2.37 1.05 -11.43
N GLY A 338 -2.26 2.35 -11.75
CA GLY A 338 -3.36 3.30 -11.61
C GLY A 338 -3.81 3.56 -10.17
N ALA A 339 -3.05 3.06 -9.19
CA ALA A 339 -3.34 3.19 -7.76
C ALA A 339 -2.58 4.38 -7.17
N VAL A 340 -3.12 5.59 -7.33
CA VAL A 340 -2.39 6.83 -7.10
C VAL A 340 -3.21 7.84 -6.31
N LEU A 341 -2.63 8.34 -5.20
CA LEU A 341 -3.12 9.51 -4.47
C LEU A 341 -2.49 10.81 -4.95
N GLU A 342 -1.29 10.77 -5.54
CA GLU A 342 -0.66 11.95 -6.10
C GLU A 342 -1.56 12.65 -7.12
N PRO A 343 -1.53 13.98 -7.21
CA PRO A 343 -2.34 14.73 -8.17
C PRO A 343 -2.06 14.31 -9.61
N ASP A 344 -3.09 13.90 -10.35
CA ASP A 344 -3.03 13.58 -11.76
C ASP A 344 -3.63 14.68 -12.65
N LYS A 345 -3.52 14.54 -13.97
CA LYS A 345 -4.08 15.51 -14.92
C LYS A 345 -5.60 15.49 -15.00
N GLU A 346 -6.23 14.37 -14.69
CA GLU A 346 -7.69 14.19 -14.81
C GLU A 346 -8.42 14.75 -13.58
N HIS A 347 -7.94 14.42 -12.39
CA HIS A 347 -8.63 14.73 -11.14
C HIS A 347 -7.93 15.83 -10.33
N GLY A 348 -6.68 16.22 -10.69
CA GLY A 348 -5.90 17.14 -9.86
C GLY A 348 -5.76 16.60 -8.43
N ARG A 349 -6.04 17.41 -7.44
CA ARG A 349 -5.96 17.03 -6.01
C ARG A 349 -7.24 16.39 -5.44
N LYS A 350 -8.25 16.07 -6.24
CA LYS A 350 -9.57 15.64 -5.74
C LYS A 350 -9.54 14.38 -4.88
N TYR A 351 -8.63 13.41 -5.11
CA TYR A 351 -8.46 12.25 -4.23
C TYR A 351 -7.87 12.63 -2.88
N LEU A 352 -6.94 13.57 -2.84
CA LEU A 352 -6.39 14.11 -1.59
C LEU A 352 -7.43 14.95 -0.84
N GLU A 353 -8.20 15.78 -1.53
CA GLU A 353 -9.34 16.53 -0.96
C GLU A 353 -10.36 15.56 -0.34
N ALA A 354 -10.73 14.50 -1.05
CA ALA A 354 -11.59 13.43 -0.57
C ALA A 354 -11.02 12.71 0.67
N THR A 355 -9.70 12.53 0.72
CA THR A 355 -9.00 11.98 1.89
C THR A 355 -9.18 12.88 3.11
N LYS A 356 -8.85 14.15 2.96
CA LYS A 356 -8.98 15.14 4.04
C LYS A 356 -10.43 15.27 4.53
N GLU A 357 -11.37 15.36 3.61
CA GLU A 357 -12.79 15.45 3.95
C GLU A 357 -13.31 14.21 4.71
N ALA A 358 -12.84 13.02 4.35
CA ALA A 358 -13.18 11.78 5.06
C ALA A 358 -12.62 11.78 6.49
N LEU A 359 -11.38 12.23 6.68
CA LEU A 359 -10.76 12.35 8.01
C LEU A 359 -11.43 13.44 8.86
N ASP A 360 -11.67 14.63 8.32
CA ASP A 360 -12.26 15.78 9.02
C ASP A 360 -13.73 15.53 9.40
N SER A 361 -14.50 14.85 8.54
CA SER A 361 -15.92 14.58 8.82
C SER A 361 -16.13 13.71 10.06
N GLN A 362 -15.15 12.90 10.45
CA GLN A 362 -15.22 12.06 11.64
C GLN A 362 -15.10 12.85 12.95
N SER A 363 -14.37 13.96 12.97
CA SER A 363 -14.29 14.86 14.13
C SER A 363 -15.63 15.55 14.39
N LEU A 364 -16.33 15.97 13.32
CA LEU A 364 -17.63 16.65 13.39
C LEU A 364 -18.81 15.74 13.81
N TYR A 365 -18.78 14.46 13.42
CA TYR A 365 -19.81 13.49 13.81
C TYR A 365 -19.74 13.13 15.30
N TYR A 366 -18.56 13.02 15.86
CA TYR A 366 -18.35 12.74 17.28
C TYR A 366 -18.76 13.93 18.18
N GLU A 367 -18.48 15.15 17.75
CA GLU A 367 -18.90 16.36 18.48
C GLU A 367 -20.43 16.52 18.55
N ARG A 368 -21.19 15.94 17.60
CA ARG A 368 -22.66 16.06 17.52
C ARG A 368 -23.45 14.89 18.12
N GLY A 369 -22.80 13.89 18.69
CA GLY A 369 -23.47 12.86 19.49
C GLY A 369 -24.45 11.94 18.75
N THR A 370 -24.26 11.71 17.43
CA THR A 370 -25.22 10.91 16.63
C THR A 370 -24.68 9.54 16.22
N ALA A 371 -24.54 8.62 17.19
CA ALA A 371 -24.50 7.18 16.92
C ALA A 371 -25.76 6.68 16.18
N ALA A 372 -26.83 7.46 16.18
CA ALA A 372 -28.12 7.13 15.55
C ALA A 372 -28.09 7.18 14.01
N HIS A 373 -27.26 8.03 13.41
CA HIS A 373 -27.28 8.22 11.96
C HIS A 373 -26.50 7.15 11.19
N LEU A 374 -25.40 6.63 11.77
CA LEU A 374 -24.66 5.50 11.20
C LEU A 374 -25.43 4.18 11.33
N ALA A 375 -26.21 4.01 12.42
CA ALA A 375 -27.11 2.88 12.56
C ALA A 375 -28.28 2.92 11.53
N ALA A 376 -28.69 4.10 11.10
CA ALA A 376 -29.74 4.27 10.07
C ALA A 376 -29.19 3.87 8.67
N LEU A 377 -27.95 4.24 8.32
CA LEU A 377 -27.32 3.86 7.04
C LEU A 377 -27.06 2.35 6.94
N VAL A 378 -26.75 1.70 8.07
CA VAL A 378 -26.57 0.24 8.11
C VAL A 378 -27.91 -0.50 8.08
N ASN A 379 -28.97 0.08 8.63
CA ASN A 379 -30.33 -0.52 8.65
C ASN A 379 -31.11 -0.30 7.33
N ASP A 380 -30.83 0.74 6.57
CA ASP A 380 -31.43 0.96 5.25
C ASP A 380 -30.85 0.02 4.14
N CYS A 381 -29.72 -0.64 4.40
CA CYS A 381 -29.14 -1.63 3.48
C CYS A 381 -29.58 -3.08 3.76
N THR A 382 -30.57 -3.30 4.62
CA THR A 382 -31.12 -4.65 4.95
C THR A 382 -32.53 -4.87 4.46
N LEU A 383 -32.93 -4.27 3.33
CA LEU A 383 -34.16 -4.61 2.60
C LEU A 383 -33.87 -5.13 1.21
#